data_f705d93571f78e9e8fbff47a1ef9fd1b
#
_entry.id   f705d93571f78e9e8fbff47a1ef9fd1b
#
_cell.length_a   1.000
_cell.length_b   1.000
_cell.length_c   1.000
_cell.angle_alpha   90.00
_cell.angle_beta   90.00
_cell.angle_gamma   90.00
#
_symmetry.space_group_name_H-M   'P 1'
#
loop_
_entity.id
_entity.type
_entity.pdbx_description
1 polymer ?
#
loop_
_entity_poly.entity_id
_entity_poly.type
_entity_poly.pdbx_seq_one_letter_code
_entity_poly.pdbx_strand_id
1 'polypeptide(L)'
;FFEWMTAMAFIHFQTQKVDLAIIETGLGGRLDSTNVINPEISVITTVGLDHTEILGEKIEEIASEKAGIIKANKPVILGKMPQEAQRVIMEVAARKNAPVYCVEQYFSEKTLPQTNLQGSIQRWNAATAMLVTDILHKKFPVPQKTKPKALIDISWQGRWSTEKAGTRTIIFDAAHNADAVDALVENLSGLTNKPIIVAGFTGSPTRAEAILPALQAHSEKLILVQPSHSRGLKTDAIAPDTKPVKIDQLFPGKGMCAIEP
;
A
#
# COMPACT_ATOMS: atom_id res chain seq x y z
N PHE A 1 2.06 7.14 -20.14
CA PHE A 1 2.10 5.67 -20.02
C PHE A 1 0.91 5.15 -19.20
N PHE A 2 0.68 5.64 -17.99
CA PHE A 2 -0.38 5.16 -17.09
C PHE A 2 -1.79 5.28 -17.70
N GLU A 3 -2.09 6.36 -18.40
CA GLU A 3 -3.36 6.56 -19.12
C GLU A 3 -3.62 5.45 -20.17
N TRP A 4 -2.58 5.03 -20.90
CA TRP A 4 -2.69 3.92 -21.83
C TRP A 4 -2.97 2.60 -21.13
N MET A 5 -2.27 2.34 -20.02
CA MET A 5 -2.50 1.14 -19.22
C MET A 5 -3.92 1.10 -18.66
N THR A 6 -4.41 2.24 -18.17
CA THR A 6 -5.80 2.39 -17.69
C THR A 6 -6.82 2.08 -18.79
N ALA A 7 -6.64 2.68 -19.97
CA ALA A 7 -7.53 2.42 -21.11
C ALA A 7 -7.52 0.94 -21.54
N MET A 8 -6.33 0.34 -21.63
CA MET A 8 -6.17 -1.08 -21.94
C MET A 8 -6.85 -1.99 -20.91
N ALA A 9 -6.70 -1.66 -19.62
CA ALA A 9 -7.35 -2.41 -18.54
C ALA A 9 -8.87 -2.35 -18.66
N PHE A 10 -9.46 -1.19 -18.92
CA PHE A 10 -10.91 -1.07 -19.10
C PHE A 10 -11.43 -1.82 -20.31
N ILE A 11 -10.71 -1.76 -21.44
CA ILE A 11 -11.06 -2.56 -22.65
C ILE A 11 -10.96 -4.06 -22.31
N HIS A 12 -9.93 -4.47 -21.59
CA HIS A 12 -9.77 -5.86 -21.19
C HIS A 12 -10.92 -6.32 -20.29
N PHE A 13 -11.28 -5.58 -19.25
CA PHE A 13 -12.39 -5.92 -18.36
C PHE A 13 -13.72 -6.01 -19.12
N GLN A 14 -13.97 -5.07 -20.05
CA GLN A 14 -15.15 -5.12 -20.91
C GLN A 14 -15.15 -6.38 -21.79
N THR A 15 -14.02 -6.71 -22.41
CA THR A 15 -13.88 -7.88 -23.28
C THR A 15 -14.07 -9.18 -22.49
N GLN A 16 -13.52 -9.27 -21.29
CA GLN A 16 -13.65 -10.42 -20.40
C GLN A 16 -15.03 -10.49 -19.70
N LYS A 17 -15.85 -9.44 -19.83
CA LYS A 17 -17.18 -9.33 -19.20
C LYS A 17 -17.13 -9.60 -17.70
N VAL A 18 -16.17 -9.01 -17.01
CA VAL A 18 -16.02 -9.21 -15.58
C VAL A 18 -17.26 -8.72 -14.81
N ASP A 19 -17.67 -9.46 -13.79
CA ASP A 19 -18.83 -9.08 -12.94
C ASP A 19 -18.51 -7.89 -12.04
N LEU A 20 -17.25 -7.78 -11.59
CA LEU A 20 -16.75 -6.73 -10.71
C LEU A 20 -15.30 -6.40 -11.08
N ALA A 21 -14.97 -5.14 -11.16
CA ALA A 21 -13.60 -4.64 -11.28
C ALA A 21 -13.23 -3.83 -10.04
N ILE A 22 -12.06 -4.10 -9.48
CA ILE A 22 -11.46 -3.31 -8.40
C ILE A 22 -10.38 -2.45 -9.04
N ILE A 23 -10.57 -1.13 -9.01
CA ILE A 23 -9.71 -0.17 -9.68
C ILE A 23 -8.94 0.63 -8.63
N GLU A 24 -7.62 0.51 -8.65
CA GLU A 24 -6.73 1.30 -7.80
C GLU A 24 -6.24 2.55 -8.55
N THR A 25 -6.24 3.70 -7.87
CA THR A 25 -5.66 4.94 -8.41
C THR A 25 -4.14 4.82 -8.47
N GLY A 26 -3.53 5.34 -9.54
CA GLY A 26 -2.08 5.36 -9.66
C GLY A 26 -1.44 6.41 -8.75
N LEU A 27 -2.03 7.62 -8.69
CA LEU A 27 -1.54 8.72 -7.87
C LEU A 27 -2.66 9.68 -7.48
N GLY A 28 -2.75 10.01 -6.20
CA GLY A 28 -3.74 10.94 -5.68
C GLY A 28 -5.17 10.41 -5.82
N GLY A 29 -5.93 10.96 -6.75
CA GLY A 29 -7.30 10.52 -7.04
C GLY A 29 -8.03 11.46 -8.00
N ARG A 30 -8.09 12.75 -7.69
CA ARG A 30 -8.89 13.75 -8.45
C ARG A 30 -8.54 13.80 -9.94
N LEU A 31 -7.27 13.81 -10.27
CA LEU A 31 -6.74 13.88 -11.64
C LEU A 31 -6.22 12.54 -12.15
N ASP A 32 -6.40 11.46 -11.38
CA ASP A 32 -5.97 10.16 -11.81
C ASP A 32 -6.75 9.65 -13.03
N SER A 33 -6.09 9.01 -13.96
CA SER A 33 -6.72 8.52 -15.20
C SER A 33 -7.82 7.49 -14.94
N THR A 34 -7.75 6.77 -13.81
CA THR A 34 -8.81 5.84 -13.40
C THR A 34 -10.08 6.53 -12.94
N ASN A 35 -10.03 7.82 -12.60
CA ASN A 35 -11.16 8.56 -12.04
C ASN A 35 -12.26 8.93 -13.06
N VAL A 36 -12.15 8.47 -14.30
CA VAL A 36 -13.19 8.59 -15.33
C VAL A 36 -14.40 7.69 -15.08
N ILE A 37 -14.27 6.68 -14.23
CA ILE A 37 -15.36 5.74 -13.91
C ILE A 37 -16.38 6.33 -12.95
N ASN A 38 -17.58 5.73 -12.93
CA ASN A 38 -18.62 5.95 -11.91
C ASN A 38 -18.78 4.68 -11.08
N PRO A 39 -18.01 4.51 -9.99
CA PRO A 39 -17.96 3.27 -9.24
C PRO A 39 -19.23 3.06 -8.38
N GLU A 40 -19.48 1.82 -7.98
CA GLU A 40 -20.53 1.51 -7.00
C GLU A 40 -20.18 2.03 -5.61
N ILE A 41 -18.89 2.08 -5.30
CA ILE A 41 -18.36 2.54 -4.04
C ILE A 41 -16.95 3.08 -4.24
N SER A 42 -16.60 4.16 -3.56
CA SER A 42 -15.23 4.65 -3.45
C SER A 42 -14.63 4.22 -2.11
N VAL A 43 -13.34 3.90 -2.09
CA VAL A 43 -12.62 3.50 -0.87
C VAL A 43 -11.36 4.33 -0.75
N ILE A 44 -11.17 4.98 0.39
CA ILE A 44 -9.94 5.68 0.75
C ILE A 44 -9.37 4.96 1.96
N THR A 45 -8.33 4.15 1.75
CA THR A 45 -7.79 3.23 2.76
C THR A 45 -7.08 3.95 3.89
N THR A 46 -6.21 4.90 3.53
CA THR A 46 -5.50 5.77 4.47
C THR A 46 -4.99 7.02 3.74
N VAL A 47 -4.52 7.99 4.49
CA VAL A 47 -3.84 9.20 4.00
C VAL A 47 -2.59 9.41 4.82
N GLY A 48 -1.45 9.53 4.17
CA GLY A 48 -0.16 9.84 4.76
C GLY A 48 0.62 10.79 3.87
N LEU A 49 1.76 11.28 4.35
CA LEU A 49 2.66 12.14 3.59
C LEU A 49 3.45 11.31 2.58
N ASP A 50 3.00 11.32 1.34
CA ASP A 50 3.68 10.71 0.20
C ASP A 50 3.45 11.54 -1.05
N HIS A 51 4.41 11.50 -1.99
CA HIS A 51 4.36 12.31 -3.22
C HIS A 51 4.05 13.80 -2.96
N THR A 52 4.63 14.35 -1.90
CA THR A 52 4.33 15.71 -1.44
C THR A 52 4.63 16.78 -2.47
N GLU A 53 5.60 16.53 -3.34
CA GLU A 53 5.95 17.37 -4.50
C GLU A 53 4.83 17.52 -5.54
N ILE A 54 3.83 16.62 -5.54
CA ILE A 54 2.71 16.59 -6.50
C ILE A 54 1.37 16.80 -5.80
N LEU A 55 1.15 16.12 -4.66
CA LEU A 55 -0.14 16.08 -4.00
C LEU A 55 -0.32 17.16 -2.92
N GLY A 56 0.77 17.83 -2.52
CA GLY A 56 0.79 18.84 -1.47
C GLY A 56 1.56 18.40 -0.23
N GLU A 57 1.99 19.37 0.56
CA GLU A 57 2.86 19.18 1.72
C GLU A 57 2.09 18.87 3.01
N LYS A 58 0.76 18.98 2.97
CA LYS A 58 -0.13 18.79 4.13
C LYS A 58 -1.06 17.60 3.93
N ILE A 59 -1.38 16.94 5.03
CA ILE A 59 -2.35 15.82 5.05
C ILE A 59 -3.69 16.23 4.42
N GLU A 60 -4.15 17.45 4.69
CA GLU A 60 -5.42 17.97 4.17
C GLU A 60 -5.41 18.13 2.63
N GLU A 61 -4.28 18.53 2.06
CA GLU A 61 -4.12 18.68 0.62
C GLU A 61 -4.17 17.32 -0.06
N ILE A 62 -3.39 16.35 0.44
CA ILE A 62 -3.39 14.97 -0.04
C ILE A 62 -4.76 14.32 0.13
N ALA A 63 -5.44 14.57 1.26
CA ALA A 63 -6.80 14.09 1.51
C ALA A 63 -7.79 14.65 0.47
N SER A 64 -7.66 15.93 0.11
CA SER A 64 -8.49 16.58 -0.92
C SER A 64 -8.30 15.95 -2.29
N GLU A 65 -7.06 15.67 -2.69
CA GLU A 65 -6.74 14.98 -3.96
C GLU A 65 -7.33 13.56 -3.98
N LYS A 66 -7.18 12.79 -2.88
CA LYS A 66 -7.77 11.46 -2.78
C LYS A 66 -9.30 11.49 -2.76
N ALA A 67 -9.91 12.47 -2.09
CA ALA A 67 -11.36 12.65 -2.05
C ALA A 67 -11.98 12.96 -3.43
N GLY A 68 -11.17 13.32 -4.41
CA GLY A 68 -11.59 13.52 -5.79
C GLY A 68 -12.24 12.31 -6.45
N ILE A 69 -11.99 11.08 -5.95
CA ILE A 69 -12.65 9.86 -6.46
C ILE A 69 -14.09 9.68 -5.98
N ILE A 70 -14.54 10.44 -4.99
CA ILE A 70 -15.92 10.35 -4.47
C ILE A 70 -16.89 10.82 -5.55
N LYS A 71 -17.96 10.08 -5.79
CA LYS A 71 -19.00 10.41 -6.79
C LYS A 71 -20.32 10.77 -6.11
N ALA A 72 -21.11 11.60 -6.80
CA ALA A 72 -22.40 12.06 -6.27
C ALA A 72 -23.32 10.87 -5.97
N ASN A 73 -23.93 10.90 -4.77
CA ASN A 73 -24.88 9.88 -4.28
C ASN A 73 -24.31 8.44 -4.25
N LYS A 74 -22.99 8.28 -4.33
CA LYS A 74 -22.34 6.97 -4.20
C LYS A 74 -21.65 6.86 -2.86
N PRO A 75 -21.70 5.70 -2.19
CA PRO A 75 -21.08 5.52 -0.90
C PRO A 75 -19.56 5.65 -0.99
N VAL A 76 -18.95 6.15 0.09
CA VAL A 76 -17.50 6.15 0.30
C VAL A 76 -17.16 5.49 1.62
N ILE A 77 -16.16 4.63 1.60
CA ILE A 77 -15.58 4.03 2.81
C ILE A 77 -14.26 4.71 3.12
N LEU A 78 -14.08 5.07 4.38
CA LEU A 78 -12.85 5.57 4.94
C LEU A 78 -12.23 4.49 5.82
N GLY A 79 -11.02 4.06 5.47
CA GLY A 79 -10.19 3.22 6.32
C GLY A 79 -9.65 4.02 7.52
N LYS A 80 -8.74 3.42 8.27
CA LYS A 80 -8.10 4.12 9.39
C LYS A 80 -7.14 5.20 8.87
N MET A 81 -7.33 6.43 9.29
CA MET A 81 -6.55 7.58 8.82
C MET A 81 -6.52 8.71 9.87
N PRO A 82 -5.60 9.71 9.73
CA PRO A 82 -5.59 10.90 10.58
C PRO A 82 -6.92 11.66 10.55
N GLN A 83 -7.29 12.27 11.68
CA GLN A 83 -8.56 13.02 11.81
C GLN A 83 -8.67 14.19 10.85
N GLU A 84 -7.54 14.85 10.55
CA GLU A 84 -7.44 15.97 9.61
C GLU A 84 -7.84 15.51 8.20
N ALA A 85 -7.36 14.36 7.77
CA ALA A 85 -7.73 13.75 6.50
C ALA A 85 -9.21 13.38 6.47
N GLN A 86 -9.68 12.72 7.53
CA GLN A 86 -11.08 12.28 7.64
C GLN A 86 -12.04 13.46 7.51
N ARG A 87 -11.75 14.59 8.19
CA ARG A 87 -12.56 15.81 8.12
C ARG A 87 -12.69 16.33 6.69
N VAL A 88 -11.57 16.48 5.98
CA VAL A 88 -11.56 16.98 4.59
C VAL A 88 -12.37 16.06 3.67
N ILE A 89 -12.19 14.75 3.80
CA ILE A 89 -12.91 13.77 2.98
C ILE A 89 -14.42 13.82 3.27
N MET A 90 -14.82 13.92 4.54
CA MET A 90 -16.23 14.05 4.93
C MET A 90 -16.88 15.31 4.37
N GLU A 91 -16.18 16.43 4.34
CA GLU A 91 -16.66 17.68 3.72
C GLU A 91 -16.87 17.50 2.21
N VAL A 92 -15.96 16.83 1.51
CA VAL A 92 -16.13 16.53 0.08
C VAL A 92 -17.31 15.59 -0.15
N ALA A 93 -17.47 14.57 0.68
CA ALA A 93 -18.57 13.62 0.60
C ALA A 93 -19.92 14.32 0.84
N ALA A 94 -20.00 15.20 1.83
CA ALA A 94 -21.22 15.99 2.12
C ALA A 94 -21.63 16.85 0.91
N ARG A 95 -20.70 17.55 0.28
CA ARG A 95 -20.98 18.34 -0.96
C ARG A 95 -21.50 17.49 -2.12
N LYS A 96 -21.18 16.18 -2.13
CA LYS A 96 -21.62 15.23 -3.15
C LYS A 96 -22.81 14.37 -2.74
N ASN A 97 -23.41 14.62 -1.57
CA ASN A 97 -24.45 13.78 -0.97
C ASN A 97 -24.03 12.29 -0.94
N ALA A 98 -22.76 12.01 -0.74
CA ALA A 98 -22.20 10.67 -0.68
C ALA A 98 -22.30 10.11 0.74
N PRO A 99 -22.97 8.97 0.97
CA PRO A 99 -22.98 8.32 2.27
C PRO A 99 -21.56 7.91 2.69
N VAL A 100 -21.18 8.25 3.92
CA VAL A 100 -19.83 7.96 4.46
C VAL A 100 -19.90 6.84 5.47
N TYR A 101 -18.95 5.91 5.35
CA TYR A 101 -18.78 4.78 6.28
C TYR A 101 -17.32 4.77 6.76
N CYS A 102 -17.09 5.14 8.02
CA CYS A 102 -15.77 5.11 8.62
C CYS A 102 -15.52 3.75 9.27
N VAL A 103 -14.47 3.05 8.89
CA VAL A 103 -14.19 1.69 9.39
C VAL A 103 -14.08 1.62 10.91
N GLU A 104 -13.57 2.67 11.56
CA GLU A 104 -13.42 2.77 13.01
C GLU A 104 -14.76 2.86 13.78
N GLN A 105 -15.86 3.11 13.08
CA GLN A 105 -17.21 3.04 13.68
C GLN A 105 -17.76 1.61 13.76
N TYR A 106 -17.21 0.69 12.97
CA TYR A 106 -17.64 -0.71 12.86
C TYR A 106 -16.69 -1.68 13.53
N PHE A 107 -15.39 -1.31 13.59
CA PHE A 107 -14.33 -2.13 14.12
C PHE A 107 -13.46 -1.37 15.13
N SER A 108 -12.94 -2.09 16.11
CA SER A 108 -11.93 -1.64 17.05
C SER A 108 -10.73 -2.57 17.00
N GLU A 109 -9.61 -2.20 17.59
CA GLU A 109 -8.40 -3.06 17.65
C GLU A 109 -8.72 -4.50 18.12
N LYS A 110 -9.71 -4.65 19.02
CA LYS A 110 -10.13 -5.95 19.57
C LYS A 110 -10.99 -6.77 18.61
N THR A 111 -11.70 -6.11 17.69
CA THR A 111 -12.67 -6.72 16.77
C THR A 111 -12.18 -6.79 15.33
N LEU A 112 -10.96 -6.32 15.06
CA LEU A 112 -10.35 -6.42 13.74
C LEU A 112 -10.30 -7.87 13.25
N PRO A 113 -10.66 -8.13 11.98
CA PRO A 113 -10.58 -9.46 11.41
C PRO A 113 -9.14 -9.98 11.38
N GLN A 114 -9.01 -11.29 11.36
CA GLN A 114 -7.74 -11.95 11.12
C GLN A 114 -7.44 -11.95 9.62
N THR A 115 -6.15 -11.80 9.29
CA THR A 115 -5.62 -11.94 7.92
C THR A 115 -4.25 -12.60 8.00
N ASN A 116 -3.84 -13.26 6.92
CA ASN A 116 -2.49 -13.81 6.82
C ASN A 116 -1.44 -12.76 6.38
N LEU A 117 -1.86 -11.55 6.02
CA LEU A 117 -0.94 -10.43 5.82
C LEU A 117 -0.47 -9.88 7.16
N GLN A 118 0.83 -9.61 7.28
CA GLN A 118 1.46 -9.18 8.54
C GLN A 118 1.30 -7.66 8.77
N GLY A 119 1.22 -7.29 10.07
CA GLY A 119 1.14 -5.91 10.55
C GLY A 119 -0.28 -5.44 10.88
N SER A 120 -0.36 -4.48 11.79
CA SER A 120 -1.63 -3.92 12.28
C SER A 120 -2.43 -3.26 11.17
N ILE A 121 -1.76 -2.56 10.25
CA ILE A 121 -2.39 -1.89 9.10
C ILE A 121 -3.13 -2.87 8.19
N GLN A 122 -2.62 -4.09 8.01
CA GLN A 122 -3.27 -5.09 7.17
C GLN A 122 -4.59 -5.58 7.77
N ARG A 123 -4.71 -5.61 9.08
CA ARG A 123 -5.98 -5.94 9.75
C ARG A 123 -7.02 -4.82 9.54
N TRP A 124 -6.61 -3.55 9.53
CA TRP A 124 -7.49 -2.43 9.17
C TRP A 124 -7.89 -2.46 7.70
N ASN A 125 -6.99 -2.84 6.80
CA ASN A 125 -7.30 -3.05 5.38
C ASN A 125 -8.31 -4.20 5.21
N ALA A 126 -8.13 -5.30 5.95
CA ALA A 126 -9.08 -6.42 5.95
C ALA A 126 -10.47 -5.99 6.49
N ALA A 127 -10.52 -5.19 7.55
CA ALA A 127 -11.77 -4.61 8.08
C ALA A 127 -12.46 -3.70 7.03
N THR A 128 -11.67 -2.89 6.34
CA THR A 128 -12.17 -2.05 5.24
C THR A 128 -12.77 -2.91 4.12
N ALA A 129 -12.08 -3.98 3.71
CA ALA A 129 -12.59 -4.91 2.70
C ALA A 129 -13.88 -5.62 3.15
N MET A 130 -13.99 -6.02 4.41
CA MET A 130 -15.23 -6.59 4.96
C MET A 130 -16.37 -5.58 4.88
N LEU A 131 -16.14 -4.34 5.28
CA LEU A 131 -17.16 -3.29 5.24
C LEU A 131 -17.63 -3.01 3.80
N VAL A 132 -16.72 -3.00 2.81
CA VAL A 132 -17.06 -2.92 1.39
C VAL A 132 -18.06 -4.02 1.00
N THR A 133 -17.73 -5.28 1.36
CA THR A 133 -18.59 -6.42 0.99
C THR A 133 -19.95 -6.38 1.70
N ASP A 134 -20.03 -5.81 2.91
CA ASP A 134 -21.28 -5.67 3.64
C ASP A 134 -22.18 -4.61 2.99
N ILE A 135 -21.61 -3.47 2.61
CA ILE A 135 -22.36 -2.37 1.97
C ILE A 135 -22.84 -2.79 0.57
N LEU A 136 -22.01 -3.50 -0.17
CA LEU A 136 -22.35 -3.97 -1.51
C LEU A 136 -23.16 -5.27 -1.53
N HIS A 137 -23.46 -5.87 -0.37
CA HIS A 137 -24.06 -7.21 -0.28
C HIS A 137 -25.38 -7.36 -1.07
N LYS A 138 -26.20 -6.32 -1.14
CA LYS A 138 -27.47 -6.37 -1.90
C LYS A 138 -27.23 -6.54 -3.40
N LYS A 139 -26.16 -5.98 -3.93
CA LYS A 139 -25.81 -6.03 -5.36
C LYS A 139 -24.86 -7.19 -5.69
N PHE A 140 -23.91 -7.43 -4.80
CA PHE A 140 -22.89 -8.47 -4.93
C PHE A 140 -22.89 -9.32 -3.65
N PRO A 141 -23.79 -10.33 -3.55
CA PRO A 141 -23.93 -11.12 -2.35
C PRO A 141 -22.71 -12.01 -2.12
N VAL A 142 -22.04 -11.80 -0.99
CA VAL A 142 -20.93 -12.63 -0.51
C VAL A 142 -21.41 -13.37 0.74
N PRO A 143 -21.39 -14.71 0.78
CA PRO A 143 -21.77 -15.46 1.96
C PRO A 143 -20.89 -15.10 3.15
N GLN A 144 -21.49 -14.81 4.32
CA GLN A 144 -20.75 -14.36 5.51
C GLN A 144 -19.65 -15.34 5.94
N LYS A 145 -19.90 -16.66 5.81
CA LYS A 145 -18.91 -17.70 6.15
C LYS A 145 -17.66 -17.73 5.27
N THR A 146 -17.70 -17.13 4.06
CA THR A 146 -16.56 -17.12 3.13
C THR A 146 -15.61 -15.96 3.37
N LYS A 147 -16.08 -14.87 3.97
CA LYS A 147 -15.27 -13.66 4.20
C LYS A 147 -14.04 -13.92 5.06
N PRO A 148 -14.13 -14.53 6.26
CA PRO A 148 -12.95 -14.82 7.07
C PRO A 148 -11.95 -15.72 6.35
N LYS A 149 -12.44 -16.73 5.61
CA LYS A 149 -11.59 -17.63 4.85
C LYS A 149 -10.81 -16.90 3.75
N ALA A 150 -11.46 -16.00 3.01
CA ALA A 150 -10.81 -15.21 1.97
C ALA A 150 -9.70 -14.30 2.53
N LEU A 151 -9.88 -13.78 3.76
CA LEU A 151 -8.89 -12.89 4.40
C LEU A 151 -7.62 -13.62 4.89
N ILE A 152 -7.66 -14.93 5.08
CA ILE A 152 -6.50 -15.74 5.49
C ILE A 152 -5.86 -16.51 4.34
N ASP A 153 -6.38 -16.36 3.12
CA ASP A 153 -5.89 -17.02 1.90
C ASP A 153 -5.46 -15.96 0.86
N ILE A 154 -4.73 -14.96 1.32
CA ILE A 154 -4.23 -13.86 0.46
C ILE A 154 -2.77 -14.15 0.11
N SER A 155 -2.43 -14.06 -1.18
CA SER A 155 -1.05 -14.07 -1.66
C SER A 155 -0.74 -12.72 -2.28
N TRP A 156 0.14 -11.95 -1.64
CA TRP A 156 0.56 -10.64 -2.13
C TRP A 156 2.06 -10.46 -1.93
N GLN A 157 2.78 -10.41 -3.03
CA GLN A 157 4.24 -10.24 -2.99
C GLN A 157 4.63 -8.83 -2.55
N GLY A 158 5.74 -8.71 -1.80
CA GLY A 158 6.25 -7.42 -1.36
C GLY A 158 5.48 -6.76 -0.22
N ARG A 159 4.61 -7.49 0.48
CA ARG A 159 4.00 -7.07 1.75
C ARG A 159 4.31 -8.10 2.81
N TRP A 160 5.55 -8.06 3.36
CA TRP A 160 6.07 -9.05 4.29
C TRP A 160 5.91 -10.49 3.77
N SER A 161 6.03 -10.66 2.45
CA SER A 161 5.92 -11.98 1.84
C SER A 161 7.16 -12.81 2.13
N THR A 162 6.99 -14.09 2.43
CA THR A 162 8.07 -14.97 2.88
C THR A 162 8.32 -16.09 1.90
N GLU A 163 9.61 -16.36 1.63
CA GLU A 163 10.05 -17.50 0.84
C GLU A 163 11.12 -18.30 1.58
N LYS A 164 11.20 -19.60 1.29
CA LYS A 164 12.23 -20.49 1.82
C LYS A 164 13.36 -20.67 0.81
N ALA A 165 14.60 -20.40 1.25
CA ALA A 165 15.81 -20.64 0.50
C ALA A 165 16.74 -21.56 1.32
N GLY A 166 16.59 -22.86 1.16
CA GLY A 166 17.26 -23.87 2.01
C GLY A 166 16.79 -23.76 3.46
N THR A 167 17.71 -23.53 4.38
CA THR A 167 17.42 -23.34 5.82
C THR A 167 17.04 -21.91 6.18
N ARG A 168 17.13 -20.96 5.24
CA ARG A 168 16.89 -19.53 5.45
C ARG A 168 15.45 -19.18 5.09
N THR A 169 14.91 -18.17 5.78
CA THR A 169 13.68 -17.50 5.38
C THR A 169 14.05 -16.14 4.81
N ILE A 170 13.56 -15.84 3.61
CA ILE A 170 13.70 -14.54 2.98
C ILE A 170 12.36 -13.84 3.11
N ILE A 171 12.39 -12.57 3.52
CA ILE A 171 11.20 -11.71 3.65
C ILE A 171 11.34 -10.60 2.61
N PHE A 172 10.29 -10.38 1.83
CA PHE A 172 10.22 -9.30 0.86
C PHE A 172 9.21 -8.25 1.33
N ASP A 173 9.65 -7.01 1.37
CA ASP A 173 8.78 -5.87 1.66
C ASP A 173 9.14 -4.68 0.77
N ALA A 174 8.13 -3.96 0.31
CA ALA A 174 8.24 -2.81 -0.58
C ALA A 174 7.94 -1.48 0.14
N ALA A 175 8.21 -1.39 1.44
CA ALA A 175 8.07 -0.15 2.20
C ALA A 175 8.96 0.95 1.61
N HIS A 176 8.37 2.10 1.25
CA HIS A 176 9.06 3.17 0.52
C HIS A 176 8.67 4.58 0.99
N ASN A 177 7.78 4.72 1.95
CA ASN A 177 7.41 5.98 2.61
C ASN A 177 7.40 5.80 4.14
N ALA A 178 7.26 6.88 4.88
CA ALA A 178 7.36 6.86 6.33
C ALA A 178 6.35 5.90 6.98
N ASP A 179 5.08 5.98 6.62
CA ASP A 179 4.01 5.12 7.18
C ASP A 179 4.25 3.63 6.90
N ALA A 180 4.74 3.31 5.69
CA ALA A 180 5.08 1.93 5.34
C ALA A 180 6.31 1.43 6.10
N VAL A 181 7.27 2.31 6.38
CA VAL A 181 8.45 1.96 7.19
C VAL A 181 8.08 1.75 8.64
N ASP A 182 7.18 2.53 9.20
CA ASP A 182 6.67 2.33 10.57
C ASP A 182 5.99 0.96 10.69
N ALA A 183 5.18 0.57 9.71
CA ALA A 183 4.58 -0.77 9.65
C ALA A 183 5.63 -1.88 9.49
N LEU A 184 6.68 -1.64 8.68
CA LEU A 184 7.81 -2.57 8.55
C LEU A 184 8.56 -2.73 9.87
N VAL A 185 8.83 -1.64 10.59
CA VAL A 185 9.49 -1.63 11.90
C VAL A 185 8.66 -2.38 12.94
N GLU A 186 7.34 -2.23 12.95
CA GLU A 186 6.44 -3.03 13.80
C GLU A 186 6.67 -4.53 13.57
N ASN A 187 6.70 -4.96 12.31
CA ASN A 187 6.94 -6.36 11.96
C ASN A 187 8.36 -6.83 12.32
N LEU A 188 9.39 -6.02 12.05
CA LEU A 188 10.78 -6.32 12.40
C LEU A 188 10.97 -6.48 13.91
N SER A 189 10.31 -5.64 14.69
CA SER A 189 10.35 -5.68 16.17
C SER A 189 9.72 -6.96 16.74
N GLY A 190 8.85 -7.62 16.01
CA GLY A 190 8.26 -8.92 16.36
C GLY A 190 9.17 -10.14 16.11
N LEU A 191 10.30 -9.94 15.44
CA LEU A 191 11.24 -11.04 15.15
C LEU A 191 12.09 -11.37 16.41
N THR A 192 12.35 -12.65 16.62
CA THR A 192 13.20 -13.12 17.72
C THR A 192 14.65 -12.63 17.60
N ASN A 193 15.15 -12.56 16.37
CA ASN A 193 16.50 -12.09 16.07
C ASN A 193 16.44 -10.99 15.01
N LYS A 194 17.35 -10.03 15.11
CA LYS A 194 17.49 -9.01 14.07
C LYS A 194 17.91 -9.66 12.75
N PRO A 195 17.26 -9.34 11.62
CA PRO A 195 17.61 -9.90 10.33
C PRO A 195 18.83 -9.19 9.71
N ILE A 196 19.42 -9.81 8.69
CA ILE A 196 20.24 -9.09 7.71
C ILE A 196 19.27 -8.42 6.74
N ILE A 197 19.33 -7.09 6.64
CA ILE A 197 18.50 -6.33 5.71
C ILE A 197 19.30 -5.98 4.47
N VAL A 198 18.74 -6.28 3.29
CA VAL A 198 19.24 -5.83 2.00
C VAL A 198 18.27 -4.77 1.48
N ALA A 199 18.74 -3.54 1.32
CA ALA A 199 17.90 -2.42 0.91
C ALA A 199 18.43 -1.72 -0.34
N GLY A 200 17.54 -1.44 -1.28
CA GLY A 200 17.80 -0.63 -2.46
C GLY A 200 16.73 0.46 -2.59
N PHE A 201 17.10 1.63 -3.07
CA PHE A 201 16.21 2.79 -3.12
C PHE A 201 16.12 3.35 -4.53
N THR A 202 14.96 3.93 -4.84
CA THR A 202 14.72 4.67 -6.07
C THR A 202 14.18 6.08 -5.74
N GLY A 203 14.34 7.02 -6.66
CA GLY A 203 13.78 8.36 -6.54
C GLY A 203 14.67 9.34 -5.77
N SER A 204 14.22 9.94 -4.67
CA SER A 204 14.94 10.99 -3.94
C SER A 204 15.88 10.44 -2.86
N PRO A 205 17.14 10.91 -2.78
CA PRO A 205 18.04 10.60 -1.65
C PRO A 205 17.46 10.95 -0.29
N THR A 206 16.79 12.08 -0.17
CA THR A 206 16.17 12.54 1.10
C THR A 206 15.20 11.51 1.67
N ARG A 207 14.43 10.82 0.81
CA ARG A 207 13.53 9.74 1.24
C ARG A 207 14.31 8.54 1.80
N ALA A 208 15.40 8.15 1.14
CA ALA A 208 16.25 7.07 1.62
C ALA A 208 16.92 7.42 2.96
N GLU A 209 17.43 8.65 3.10
CA GLU A 209 18.05 9.15 4.34
C GLU A 209 17.08 9.13 5.52
N ALA A 210 15.80 9.44 5.31
CA ALA A 210 14.78 9.38 6.35
C ALA A 210 14.48 7.93 6.82
N ILE A 211 14.61 6.95 5.93
CA ILE A 211 14.29 5.54 6.19
C ILE A 211 15.48 4.74 6.78
N LEU A 212 16.68 5.04 6.34
CA LEU A 212 17.89 4.30 6.70
C LEU A 212 18.12 4.10 8.21
N PRO A 213 17.96 5.11 9.09
CA PRO A 213 18.16 4.94 10.52
C PRO A 213 17.25 3.87 11.13
N ALA A 214 15.99 3.80 10.68
CA ALA A 214 15.03 2.80 11.16
C ALA A 214 15.45 1.38 10.74
N LEU A 215 15.87 1.19 9.49
CA LEU A 215 16.36 -0.10 9.01
C LEU A 215 17.65 -0.53 9.74
N GLN A 216 18.57 0.41 9.96
CA GLN A 216 19.82 0.13 10.67
C GLN A 216 19.58 -0.29 12.12
N ALA A 217 18.67 0.39 12.83
CA ALA A 217 18.32 0.07 14.21
C ALA A 217 17.71 -1.34 14.37
N HIS A 218 17.00 -1.84 13.34
CA HIS A 218 16.28 -3.10 13.36
C HIS A 218 16.97 -4.22 12.57
N SER A 219 18.23 -4.04 12.16
CA SER A 219 19.03 -5.06 11.49
C SER A 219 20.21 -5.51 12.32
N GLU A 220 20.64 -6.77 12.18
CA GLU A 220 21.97 -7.24 12.55
C GLU A 220 23.04 -6.64 11.63
N LYS A 221 22.70 -6.57 10.34
CA LYS A 221 23.55 -5.98 9.29
C LYS A 221 22.65 -5.38 8.22
N LEU A 222 22.92 -4.12 7.85
CA LEU A 222 22.29 -3.45 6.71
C LEU A 222 23.25 -3.49 5.50
N ILE A 223 22.77 -3.99 4.38
CA ILE A 223 23.48 -4.07 3.12
C ILE A 223 22.74 -3.20 2.11
N LEU A 224 23.40 -2.17 1.60
CA LEU A 224 22.82 -1.31 0.58
C LEU A 224 23.20 -1.83 -0.81
N VAL A 225 22.22 -1.86 -1.69
CA VAL A 225 22.38 -2.25 -3.09
C VAL A 225 21.85 -1.15 -4.00
N GLN A 226 22.48 -1.01 -5.16
CA GLN A 226 21.97 -0.13 -6.19
C GLN A 226 21.01 -0.93 -7.08
N PRO A 227 19.71 -0.54 -7.16
CA PRO A 227 18.79 -1.12 -8.11
C PRO A 227 19.23 -0.89 -9.56
N SER A 228 19.04 -1.87 -10.42
CA SER A 228 19.37 -1.77 -11.86
C SER A 228 18.40 -0.89 -12.66
N HIS A 229 17.44 -0.26 -12.00
CA HIS A 229 16.48 0.64 -12.59
C HIS A 229 17.07 2.02 -12.90
N SER A 230 16.55 2.73 -13.91
CA SER A 230 17.03 4.08 -14.31
C SER A 230 16.93 5.14 -13.19
N ARG A 231 15.98 4.97 -12.25
CA ARG A 231 15.82 5.80 -11.04
C ARG A 231 16.52 5.24 -9.81
N GLY A 232 17.28 4.14 -9.96
CA GLY A 232 17.98 3.50 -8.85
C GLY A 232 19.04 4.44 -8.26
N LEU A 233 18.98 4.68 -6.95
CA LEU A 233 19.92 5.52 -6.25
C LEU A 233 21.26 4.78 -6.09
N LYS A 234 22.34 5.52 -6.32
CA LYS A 234 23.70 5.05 -6.00
C LYS A 234 23.85 4.98 -4.48
N THR A 235 24.52 3.96 -3.99
CA THR A 235 24.73 3.76 -2.55
C THR A 235 25.58 4.86 -1.92
N ASP A 236 26.55 5.40 -2.66
CA ASP A 236 27.37 6.54 -2.24
C ASP A 236 26.60 7.86 -2.10
N ALA A 237 25.48 8.00 -2.83
CA ALA A 237 24.62 9.18 -2.72
C ALA A 237 23.76 9.20 -1.44
N ILE A 238 23.55 8.04 -0.78
CA ILE A 238 22.71 7.91 0.41
C ILE A 238 23.50 7.48 1.65
N ALA A 239 24.67 6.89 1.48
CA ALA A 239 25.57 6.46 2.55
C ALA A 239 27.03 6.47 2.03
N PRO A 240 27.71 7.64 2.06
CA PRO A 240 29.02 7.82 1.43
C PRO A 240 30.10 6.87 1.93
N ASP A 241 30.00 6.42 3.19
CA ASP A 241 30.99 5.52 3.82
C ASP A 241 30.71 4.03 3.55
N THR A 242 29.64 3.73 2.80
CA THR A 242 29.21 2.35 2.55
C THR A 242 29.69 1.87 1.17
N LYS A 243 30.48 0.80 1.13
CA LYS A 243 30.86 0.19 -0.15
C LYS A 243 29.62 -0.50 -0.78
N PRO A 244 29.31 -0.18 -2.05
CA PRO A 244 28.19 -0.82 -2.73
C PRO A 244 28.47 -2.32 -2.90
N VAL A 245 27.44 -3.12 -2.63
CA VAL A 245 27.46 -4.57 -2.88
C VAL A 245 26.55 -4.84 -4.07
N LYS A 246 27.04 -5.61 -5.04
CA LYS A 246 26.19 -6.04 -6.16
C LYS A 246 25.29 -7.18 -5.70
N ILE A 247 24.03 -7.16 -6.12
CA ILE A 247 23.00 -8.17 -5.74
C ILE A 247 23.44 -9.60 -6.11
N ASP A 248 24.08 -9.79 -7.26
CA ASP A 248 24.61 -11.06 -7.71
C ASP A 248 25.71 -11.64 -6.80
N GLN A 249 26.40 -10.79 -6.04
CA GLN A 249 27.39 -11.22 -5.04
C GLN A 249 26.74 -11.71 -3.74
N LEU A 250 25.54 -11.27 -3.43
CA LEU A 250 24.79 -11.70 -2.25
C LEU A 250 24.05 -13.02 -2.49
N PHE A 251 23.61 -13.23 -3.71
CA PHE A 251 22.82 -14.40 -4.11
C PHE A 251 23.43 -14.98 -5.40
N PRO A 252 24.53 -15.76 -5.31
CA PRO A 252 25.11 -16.41 -6.46
C PRO A 252 24.18 -17.52 -6.95
N GLY A 253 23.43 -17.27 -8.00
CA GLY A 253 22.50 -18.18 -8.65
C GLY A 253 21.25 -17.48 -9.18
N LYS A 254 20.77 -17.89 -10.30
CA LYS A 254 19.70 -17.38 -11.18
C LYS A 254 18.85 -16.24 -10.62
N GLY A 255 18.87 -15.13 -11.34
CA GLY A 255 18.30 -13.83 -11.07
C GLY A 255 17.05 -13.79 -10.21
N MET A 256 17.16 -13.14 -9.05
CA MET A 256 16.01 -12.62 -8.36
C MET A 256 15.47 -11.43 -9.15
N CYS A 257 14.25 -11.53 -9.63
CA CYS A 257 13.52 -10.39 -10.16
C CYS A 257 13.35 -9.40 -9.01
N ALA A 258 13.88 -8.18 -9.14
CA ALA A 258 13.47 -7.09 -8.27
C ALA A 258 11.97 -6.87 -8.47
N ILE A 259 11.19 -6.90 -7.40
CA ILE A 259 9.80 -6.44 -7.45
C ILE A 259 9.89 -4.92 -7.53
N GLU A 260 9.60 -4.39 -8.71
CA GLU A 260 9.44 -2.95 -8.89
C GLU A 260 8.05 -2.56 -8.39
N PRO A 261 7.94 -1.49 -7.58
CA PRO A 261 6.65 -0.95 -7.17
C PRO A 261 5.90 -0.28 -8.32
#